data_c0fc9fd801ed4a244358abda306f629d
#
_entry.id   c0fc9fd801ed4a244358abda306f629d
#
_cell.length_a   1.000
_cell.length_b   1.000
_cell.length_c   1.000
_cell.angle_alpha   90.00
_cell.angle_beta   90.00
_cell.angle_gamma   90.00
#
_symmetry.space_group_name_H-M   'P 1'
#
loop_
_entity.id
_entity.type
_entity.pdbx_description
1 polymer ?
#
loop_
_entity_poly.entity_id
_entity_poly.type
_entity_poly.pdbx_seq_one_letter_code
_entity_poly.pdbx_strand_id
1 'polypeptide(L)'
;MQKNIVWHSNNLKLIKDITTMKNVQQDLYNKFPSILKEKLKSGEIAFPNGTEYYYDKIEVYRAVARKKDDFSCVNRNDMQSYAEKDMNKRVAVYSKKYDENDPHYYGVSFFTNIRYLKVNMKFPRKNMKIAKGYVYQEGGPQHTKKEKHHVCWWIFKNVSFDDFIFCEEDGNG
;
A
#
# COMPACT_ATOMS: atom_id res chain seq x y z
N MET A 1 11.69 -43.66 -31.00
CA MET A 1 11.56 -43.63 -29.53
C MET A 1 12.11 -42.37 -28.83
N GLN A 2 12.78 -41.43 -29.48
CA GLN A 2 13.38 -40.22 -28.82
C GLN A 2 12.42 -39.03 -28.63
N LYS A 3 11.33 -38.90 -29.39
CA LYS A 3 10.41 -37.74 -29.31
C LYS A 3 9.58 -37.67 -28.03
N ASN A 4 9.24 -38.80 -27.39
CA ASN A 4 8.41 -38.83 -26.17
C ASN A 4 9.16 -38.44 -24.90
N ILE A 5 10.48 -38.60 -24.84
CA ILE A 5 11.30 -38.28 -23.65
C ILE A 5 11.49 -36.76 -23.52
N VAL A 6 11.66 -36.06 -24.62
CA VAL A 6 11.83 -34.58 -24.64
C VAL A 6 10.52 -33.90 -24.23
N TRP A 7 9.37 -34.41 -24.66
CA TRP A 7 8.08 -33.84 -24.31
C TRP A 7 7.75 -33.96 -22.81
N HIS A 8 8.07 -35.10 -22.19
CA HIS A 8 7.93 -35.31 -20.74
C HIS A 8 8.85 -34.43 -19.91
N SER A 9 10.10 -34.26 -20.33
CA SER A 9 11.09 -33.43 -19.62
C SER A 9 10.67 -31.94 -19.62
N ASN A 10 10.19 -31.41 -20.75
CA ASN A 10 9.76 -30.02 -20.85
C ASN A 10 8.49 -29.74 -20.02
N ASN A 11 7.54 -30.69 -19.98
CA ASN A 11 6.34 -30.57 -19.15
C ASN A 11 6.65 -30.63 -17.66
N LEU A 12 7.56 -31.48 -17.21
CA LEU A 12 7.98 -31.55 -15.82
C LEU A 12 8.71 -30.27 -15.36
N LYS A 13 9.52 -29.66 -16.22
CA LYS A 13 10.18 -28.37 -15.95
C LYS A 13 9.12 -27.27 -15.81
N LEU A 14 8.19 -27.18 -16.76
CA LEU A 14 7.11 -26.18 -16.74
C LEU A 14 6.24 -26.31 -15.48
N ILE A 15 5.89 -27.53 -15.07
CA ILE A 15 5.11 -27.78 -13.84
C ILE A 15 5.90 -27.32 -12.60
N LYS A 16 7.20 -27.60 -12.52
CA LYS A 16 8.05 -27.14 -11.42
C LYS A 16 8.14 -25.61 -11.37
N ASP A 17 8.31 -24.96 -12.53
CA ASP A 17 8.39 -23.52 -12.62
C ASP A 17 7.06 -22.86 -12.19
N ILE A 18 5.92 -23.37 -12.62
CA ILE A 18 4.59 -22.90 -12.19
C ILE A 18 4.38 -23.09 -10.69
N THR A 19 4.80 -24.25 -10.13
CA THR A 19 4.67 -24.51 -8.69
C THR A 19 5.55 -23.57 -7.88
N THR A 20 6.78 -23.31 -8.34
CA THR A 20 7.70 -22.37 -7.70
C THR A 20 7.12 -20.95 -7.72
N MET A 21 6.61 -20.49 -8.86
CA MET A 21 5.97 -19.17 -8.98
C MET A 21 4.76 -19.02 -8.05
N LYS A 22 3.90 -20.05 -7.95
CA LYS A 22 2.75 -20.06 -7.04
C LYS A 22 3.18 -19.96 -5.57
N ASN A 23 4.25 -20.66 -5.18
CA ASN A 23 4.78 -20.61 -3.81
C ASN A 23 5.33 -19.22 -3.48
N VAL A 24 6.10 -18.60 -4.38
CA VAL A 24 6.63 -17.23 -4.22
C VAL A 24 5.49 -16.21 -4.08
N GLN A 25 4.45 -16.33 -4.90
CA GLN A 25 3.28 -15.46 -4.83
C GLN A 25 2.51 -15.66 -3.51
N GLN A 26 2.36 -16.89 -3.04
CA GLN A 26 1.72 -17.22 -1.79
C GLN A 26 2.49 -16.65 -0.59
N ASP A 27 3.81 -16.70 -0.60
CA ASP A 27 4.68 -16.14 0.44
C ASP A 27 4.57 -14.61 0.47
N LEU A 28 4.52 -13.98 -0.69
CA LEU A 28 4.26 -12.53 -0.79
C LEU A 28 2.91 -12.17 -0.15
N TYR A 29 1.83 -12.89 -0.49
CA TYR A 29 0.50 -12.60 0.03
C TYR A 29 0.41 -12.77 1.55
N ASN A 30 1.21 -13.67 2.14
CA ASN A 30 1.25 -13.86 3.58
C ASN A 30 1.85 -12.66 4.34
N LYS A 31 2.56 -11.76 3.67
CA LYS A 31 3.11 -10.53 4.29
C LYS A 31 2.06 -9.45 4.50
N PHE A 32 0.94 -9.46 3.77
CA PHE A 32 -0.10 -8.44 3.87
C PHE A 32 -1.02 -8.62 5.08
N PRO A 33 -1.72 -7.56 5.53
CA PRO A 33 -2.85 -7.66 6.44
C PRO A 33 -3.91 -8.64 5.92
N SER A 34 -4.65 -9.29 6.84
CA SER A 34 -5.59 -10.38 6.51
C SER A 34 -6.58 -9.98 5.43
N ILE A 35 -7.18 -8.80 5.53
CA ILE A 35 -8.19 -8.31 4.59
C ILE A 35 -7.68 -8.24 3.14
N LEU A 36 -6.47 -7.71 2.91
CA LEU A 36 -5.86 -7.65 1.58
C LEU A 36 -5.40 -9.05 1.12
N LYS A 37 -4.79 -9.80 2.04
CA LYS A 37 -4.32 -11.16 1.76
C LYS A 37 -5.43 -12.07 1.23
N GLU A 38 -6.59 -12.06 1.87
CA GLU A 38 -7.74 -12.90 1.49
C GLU A 38 -8.26 -12.54 0.10
N LYS A 39 -8.41 -11.25 -0.20
CA LYS A 39 -8.84 -10.76 -1.51
C LYS A 39 -7.87 -11.11 -2.64
N LEU A 40 -6.56 -11.04 -2.40
CA LEU A 40 -5.54 -11.45 -3.36
C LEU A 40 -5.53 -12.98 -3.57
N LYS A 41 -5.71 -13.77 -2.49
CA LYS A 41 -5.72 -15.24 -2.57
C LYS A 41 -6.95 -15.79 -3.26
N SER A 42 -8.10 -15.17 -3.05
CA SER A 42 -9.35 -15.55 -3.74
C SER A 42 -9.37 -15.13 -5.21
N GLY A 43 -8.46 -14.23 -5.62
CA GLY A 43 -8.45 -13.67 -6.97
C GLY A 43 -9.54 -12.61 -7.21
N GLU A 44 -10.25 -12.18 -6.15
CA GLU A 44 -11.25 -11.13 -6.27
C GLU A 44 -10.63 -9.78 -6.69
N ILE A 45 -9.38 -9.54 -6.27
CA ILE A 45 -8.60 -8.38 -6.71
C ILE A 45 -7.21 -8.80 -7.18
N ALA A 46 -6.61 -7.97 -8.02
CA ALA A 46 -5.21 -8.06 -8.43
C ALA A 46 -4.56 -6.67 -8.36
N PHE A 47 -3.26 -6.61 -8.15
CA PHE A 47 -2.56 -5.33 -8.23
C PHE A 47 -2.66 -4.75 -9.63
N PRO A 48 -2.81 -3.42 -9.78
CA PRO A 48 -2.94 -2.78 -11.08
C PRO A 48 -1.66 -2.91 -11.90
N ASN A 49 -1.78 -2.81 -13.21
CA ASN A 49 -0.63 -2.71 -14.10
C ASN A 49 0.24 -1.51 -13.69
N GLY A 50 1.56 -1.67 -13.72
CA GLY A 50 2.50 -0.65 -13.26
C GLY A 50 2.78 -0.70 -11.75
N THR A 51 2.29 -1.72 -11.03
CA THR A 51 2.72 -1.98 -9.66
C THR A 51 4.19 -2.38 -9.63
N GLU A 52 4.97 -1.68 -8.84
CA GLU A 52 6.41 -1.93 -8.68
C GLU A 52 6.66 -2.65 -7.36
N TYR A 53 7.43 -3.75 -7.43
CA TYR A 53 7.86 -4.56 -6.28
C TYR A 53 9.31 -4.25 -5.91
N TYR A 54 10.09 -3.73 -6.87
CA TYR A 54 11.49 -3.34 -6.73
C TYR A 54 11.61 -1.88 -7.16
N TYR A 55 11.94 -1.01 -6.23
CA TYR A 55 12.03 0.43 -6.46
C TYR A 55 12.92 1.08 -5.40
N ASP A 56 13.47 2.26 -5.72
CA ASP A 56 14.21 3.08 -4.77
C ASP A 56 13.26 3.73 -3.75
N LYS A 57 13.80 4.13 -2.60
CA LYS A 57 13.03 4.87 -1.58
C LYS A 57 12.40 6.12 -2.18
N ILE A 58 11.09 6.30 -1.94
CA ILE A 58 10.31 7.44 -2.40
C ILE A 58 9.94 8.29 -1.19
N GLU A 59 10.39 9.56 -1.15
CA GLU A 59 9.93 10.50 -0.14
C GLU A 59 8.45 10.84 -0.37
N VAL A 60 7.66 10.77 0.70
CA VAL A 60 6.21 10.95 0.61
C VAL A 60 5.64 11.72 1.79
N TYR A 61 4.46 12.27 1.56
CA TYR A 61 3.67 13.03 2.52
C TYR A 61 2.27 12.43 2.64
N ARG A 62 1.74 12.39 3.87
CA ARG A 62 0.39 11.91 4.15
C ARG A 62 -0.32 12.79 5.15
N ALA A 63 -1.58 13.11 4.88
CA ALA A 63 -2.46 13.72 5.87
C ALA A 63 -2.99 12.64 6.83
N VAL A 64 -2.78 12.82 8.13
CA VAL A 64 -3.20 11.91 9.18
C VAL A 64 -4.09 12.63 10.19
N ALA A 65 -5.09 11.91 10.71
CA ALA A 65 -6.02 12.45 11.71
C ALA A 65 -5.34 12.49 13.08
N ARG A 66 -4.93 13.68 13.50
CA ARG A 66 -4.24 13.94 14.78
C ARG A 66 -4.68 15.28 15.34
N LYS A 67 -4.92 15.35 16.64
CA LYS A 67 -5.13 16.63 17.33
C LYS A 67 -3.82 17.45 17.32
N LYS A 68 -3.96 18.76 17.44
CA LYS A 68 -2.80 19.67 17.46
C LYS A 68 -1.84 19.36 18.61
N ASP A 69 -2.38 19.01 19.77
CA ASP A 69 -1.68 18.67 21.03
C ASP A 69 -1.25 17.20 21.15
N ASP A 70 -1.48 16.38 20.13
CA ASP A 70 -1.01 14.98 20.09
C ASP A 70 0.41 14.94 19.50
N PHE A 71 1.40 14.73 20.35
CA PHE A 71 2.83 14.63 20.00
C PHE A 71 3.33 13.19 19.89
N SER A 72 2.44 12.20 19.93
CA SER A 72 2.83 10.79 19.76
C SER A 72 3.42 10.54 18.37
N CYS A 73 4.37 9.63 18.27
CA CYS A 73 5.00 9.25 16.98
C CYS A 73 3.97 8.72 15.99
N VAL A 74 4.31 8.83 14.71
CA VAL A 74 3.55 8.20 13.64
C VAL A 74 3.56 6.68 13.85
N ASN A 75 2.40 6.04 13.68
CA ASN A 75 2.26 4.62 13.94
C ASN A 75 1.31 3.94 12.94
N ARG A 76 1.10 2.65 13.11
CA ARG A 76 0.26 1.84 12.21
C ARG A 76 -1.18 2.37 12.03
N ASN A 77 -1.76 2.97 13.07
CA ASN A 77 -3.12 3.53 12.96
C ASN A 77 -3.19 4.73 12.00
N ASP A 78 -2.11 5.48 11.84
CA ASP A 78 -2.01 6.57 10.87
C ASP A 78 -1.89 6.05 9.44
N MET A 79 -1.41 4.82 9.29
CA MET A 79 -1.06 4.17 8.04
C MET A 79 -2.04 3.05 7.66
N GLN A 80 -3.32 3.21 7.99
CA GLN A 80 -4.37 2.29 7.59
C GLN A 80 -4.91 2.63 6.19
N SER A 81 -5.18 1.59 5.40
CA SER A 81 -5.99 1.67 4.19
C SER A 81 -7.46 1.99 4.50
N TYR A 82 -8.26 2.29 3.50
CA TYR A 82 -9.70 2.48 3.68
C TYR A 82 -10.38 1.18 4.12
N ALA A 83 -9.98 0.04 3.56
CA ALA A 83 -10.47 -1.27 3.95
C ALA A 83 -10.21 -1.59 5.43
N GLU A 84 -9.00 -1.33 5.93
CA GLU A 84 -8.66 -1.51 7.35
C GLU A 84 -9.48 -0.58 8.25
N LYS A 85 -9.71 0.67 7.83
CA LYS A 85 -10.51 1.64 8.60
C LYS A 85 -11.98 1.24 8.69
N ASP A 86 -12.57 0.75 7.61
CA ASP A 86 -13.96 0.29 7.59
C ASP A 86 -14.12 -0.97 8.46
N MET A 87 -13.20 -1.91 8.37
CA MET A 87 -13.18 -3.09 9.22
C MET A 87 -13.11 -2.74 10.72
N ASN A 88 -12.21 -1.81 11.09
CA ASN A 88 -11.99 -1.42 12.47
C ASN A 88 -13.19 -0.65 13.07
N LYS A 89 -13.88 0.15 12.27
CA LYS A 89 -15.04 0.93 12.70
C LYS A 89 -16.35 0.14 12.69
N ARG A 90 -16.37 -1.06 12.12
CA ARG A 90 -17.58 -1.85 11.84
C ARG A 90 -18.66 -1.05 11.08
N VAL A 91 -18.23 -0.06 10.32
CA VAL A 91 -19.12 0.81 9.52
C VAL A 91 -18.50 1.01 8.16
N ALA A 92 -19.21 0.65 7.13
CA ALA A 92 -18.81 0.82 5.74
C ALA A 92 -18.87 2.30 5.31
N VAL A 93 -17.99 3.14 5.85
CA VAL A 93 -17.94 4.58 5.54
C VAL A 93 -17.24 4.82 4.22
N TYR A 94 -16.15 4.10 3.97
CA TYR A 94 -15.31 4.28 2.80
C TYR A 94 -15.74 3.37 1.64
N SER A 95 -16.26 2.17 1.89
CA SER A 95 -16.81 1.28 0.86
C SER A 95 -17.99 1.89 0.09
N LYS A 96 -18.76 2.79 0.71
CA LYS A 96 -19.79 3.57 0.01
C LYS A 96 -19.23 4.55 -1.02
N LYS A 97 -17.95 4.92 -0.90
CA LYS A 97 -17.27 5.91 -1.75
C LYS A 97 -16.27 5.27 -2.70
N TYR A 98 -15.70 4.14 -2.34
CA TYR A 98 -14.66 3.45 -3.08
C TYR A 98 -15.12 2.02 -3.40
N ASP A 99 -14.77 1.55 -4.59
CA ASP A 99 -15.07 0.17 -5.02
C ASP A 99 -14.20 -0.82 -4.23
N GLU A 100 -14.84 -1.77 -3.56
CA GLU A 100 -14.15 -2.85 -2.84
C GLU A 100 -13.41 -3.82 -3.77
N ASN A 101 -13.69 -3.77 -5.07
CA ASN A 101 -12.94 -4.52 -6.07
C ASN A 101 -11.73 -3.73 -6.61
N ASP A 102 -11.59 -2.44 -6.26
CA ASP A 102 -10.41 -1.65 -6.60
C ASP A 102 -9.28 -1.95 -5.59
N PRO A 103 -8.13 -2.49 -6.05
CA PRO A 103 -6.99 -2.75 -5.17
C PRO A 103 -6.50 -1.50 -4.41
N HIS A 104 -6.74 -0.29 -4.92
CA HIS A 104 -6.37 0.95 -4.23
C HIS A 104 -7.16 1.18 -2.92
N TYR A 105 -8.34 0.58 -2.77
CA TYR A 105 -9.10 0.59 -1.52
C TYR A 105 -8.33 -0.06 -0.35
N TYR A 106 -7.48 -1.05 -0.67
CA TYR A 106 -6.64 -1.79 0.29
C TYR A 106 -5.23 -1.19 0.44
N GLY A 107 -4.89 -0.18 -0.34
CA GLY A 107 -3.62 0.53 -0.26
C GLY A 107 -3.69 1.80 0.57
N VAL A 108 -2.54 2.29 0.99
CA VAL A 108 -2.40 3.54 1.72
C VAL A 108 -1.93 4.63 0.77
N SER A 109 -2.67 5.74 0.71
CA SER A 109 -2.42 6.85 -0.20
C SER A 109 -1.43 7.85 0.38
N PHE A 110 -0.45 8.22 -0.43
CA PHE A 110 0.56 9.25 -0.15
C PHE A 110 0.70 10.22 -1.33
N PHE A 111 1.42 11.30 -1.12
CA PHE A 111 1.79 12.26 -2.16
C PHE A 111 3.30 12.50 -2.15
N THR A 112 3.91 12.60 -3.32
CA THR A 112 5.34 12.96 -3.47
C THR A 112 5.59 14.46 -3.41
N ASN A 113 4.54 15.26 -3.33
CA ASN A 113 4.60 16.72 -3.29
C ASN A 113 3.68 17.27 -2.20
N ILE A 114 4.27 17.95 -1.21
CA ILE A 114 3.52 18.50 -0.07
C ILE A 114 2.51 19.60 -0.48
N ARG A 115 2.83 20.42 -1.48
CA ARG A 115 1.92 21.46 -1.97
C ARG A 115 0.70 20.83 -2.62
N TYR A 116 0.92 19.76 -3.41
CA TYR A 116 -0.16 19.00 -4.04
C TYR A 116 -1.04 18.32 -2.98
N LEU A 117 -0.46 17.73 -1.94
CA LEU A 117 -1.19 17.21 -0.79
C LEU A 117 -2.04 18.31 -0.12
N LYS A 118 -1.43 19.47 0.21
CA LYS A 118 -2.14 20.58 0.88
C LYS A 118 -3.36 21.03 0.07
N VAL A 119 -3.25 21.18 -1.24
CA VAL A 119 -4.36 21.55 -2.13
C VAL A 119 -5.45 20.46 -2.16
N ASN A 120 -5.08 19.21 -2.42
CA ASN A 120 -6.04 18.11 -2.55
C ASN A 120 -6.78 17.80 -1.25
N MET A 121 -6.10 17.93 -0.11
CA MET A 121 -6.66 17.67 1.22
C MET A 121 -7.23 18.94 1.86
N LYS A 122 -7.19 20.09 1.18
CA LYS A 122 -7.70 21.40 1.66
C LYS A 122 -7.09 21.77 3.02
N PHE A 123 -5.74 21.74 3.12
CA PHE A 123 -5.02 22.19 4.30
C PHE A 123 -4.96 23.71 4.39
N PRO A 124 -4.95 24.28 5.64
CA PRO A 124 -4.95 23.58 6.94
C PRO A 124 -6.35 23.03 7.30
N ARG A 125 -6.35 21.90 8.05
CA ARG A 125 -7.59 21.28 8.54
C ARG A 125 -7.49 20.98 10.02
N LYS A 126 -8.59 21.27 10.75
CA LYS A 126 -8.70 20.96 12.18
C LYS A 126 -8.46 19.46 12.43
N ASN A 127 -7.67 19.15 13.43
CA ASN A 127 -7.33 17.78 13.85
C ASN A 127 -6.67 16.94 12.72
N MET A 128 -5.84 17.56 11.91
CA MET A 128 -5.03 16.88 10.90
C MET A 128 -3.59 17.40 10.96
N LYS A 129 -2.64 16.49 10.85
CA LYS A 129 -1.20 16.79 10.68
C LYS A 129 -0.70 16.17 9.38
N ILE A 130 0.44 16.65 8.88
CA ILE A 130 1.11 16.05 7.73
C ILE A 130 2.28 15.23 8.25
N ALA A 131 2.27 13.93 7.97
CA ALA A 131 3.41 13.05 8.17
C ALA A 131 4.26 13.01 6.90
N LYS A 132 5.59 13.07 7.06
CA LYS A 132 6.62 12.91 6.03
C LYS A 132 7.42 11.66 6.34
N GLY A 133 7.76 10.86 5.32
CA GLY A 133 8.58 9.67 5.46
C GLY A 133 8.91 9.05 4.12
N TYR A 134 9.20 7.75 4.12
CA TYR A 134 9.61 7.04 2.92
C TYR A 134 8.76 5.80 2.67
N VAL A 135 8.37 5.60 1.41
CA VAL A 135 7.88 4.34 0.87
C VAL A 135 9.08 3.57 0.33
N TYR A 136 9.21 2.28 0.68
CA TYR A 136 10.36 1.45 0.34
C TYR A 136 9.94 0.00 0.05
N GLN A 137 10.70 -0.70 -0.78
CA GLN A 137 10.33 -2.01 -1.32
C GLN A 137 10.17 -3.10 -0.25
N GLU A 138 10.95 -3.08 0.83
CA GLU A 138 10.84 -4.05 1.93
C GLU A 138 9.55 -3.87 2.73
N GLY A 139 8.92 -2.71 2.62
CA GLY A 139 7.64 -2.40 3.26
C GLY A 139 6.42 -2.80 2.43
N GLY A 140 6.60 -3.13 1.17
CA GLY A 140 5.54 -3.58 0.28
C GLY A 140 5.57 -2.99 -1.12
N PRO A 141 4.79 -3.52 -2.06
CA PRO A 141 4.69 -2.99 -3.41
C PRO A 141 3.97 -1.63 -3.44
N GLN A 142 4.26 -0.87 -4.47
CA GLN A 142 3.64 0.45 -4.67
C GLN A 142 3.20 0.66 -6.12
N HIS A 143 2.31 1.65 -6.30
CA HIS A 143 1.90 2.17 -7.61
C HIS A 143 1.93 3.69 -7.59
N THR A 144 2.83 4.29 -8.39
CA THR A 144 2.98 5.75 -8.50
C THR A 144 2.29 6.28 -9.73
N LYS A 145 1.38 7.24 -9.54
CA LYS A 145 0.77 8.07 -10.60
C LYS A 145 1.51 9.40 -10.64
N LYS A 146 2.56 9.49 -11.47
CA LYS A 146 3.49 10.65 -11.51
C LYS A 146 2.78 11.96 -11.80
N GLU A 147 1.83 11.97 -12.73
CA GLU A 147 1.03 13.14 -13.12
C GLU A 147 0.13 13.68 -12.00
N LYS A 148 -0.16 12.85 -10.99
CA LYS A 148 -0.96 13.19 -9.80
C LYS A 148 -0.13 13.32 -8.53
N HIS A 149 1.18 13.18 -8.63
CA HIS A 149 2.06 13.12 -7.45
C HIS A 149 1.56 12.14 -6.39
N HIS A 150 0.89 11.05 -6.80
CA HIS A 150 0.20 10.13 -5.91
C HIS A 150 0.89 8.78 -5.90
N VAL A 151 1.12 8.26 -4.70
CA VAL A 151 1.64 6.91 -4.44
C VAL A 151 0.61 6.12 -3.66
N CYS A 152 0.23 4.95 -4.15
CA CYS A 152 -0.51 3.96 -3.41
C CYS A 152 0.47 2.88 -2.95
N TRP A 153 0.60 2.65 -1.64
CA TRP A 153 1.49 1.67 -1.05
C TRP A 153 0.69 0.58 -0.34
N TRP A 154 0.86 -0.67 -0.74
CA TRP A 154 0.27 -1.85 -0.08
C TRP A 154 1.23 -2.36 0.98
N ILE A 155 1.04 -1.89 2.19
CA ILE A 155 1.97 -2.03 3.31
C ILE A 155 1.89 -3.43 3.91
N PHE A 156 3.05 -4.09 4.08
CA PHE A 156 3.16 -5.35 4.82
C PHE A 156 2.81 -5.14 6.31
N LYS A 157 2.30 -6.20 6.96
CA LYS A 157 1.79 -6.13 8.35
C LYS A 157 2.82 -5.74 9.41
N ASN A 158 4.10 -6.02 9.18
CA ASN A 158 5.17 -5.84 10.18
C ASN A 158 6.10 -4.65 9.85
N VAL A 159 5.63 -3.68 9.06
CA VAL A 159 6.40 -2.48 8.72
C VAL A 159 6.46 -1.53 9.91
N SER A 160 7.67 -1.04 10.26
CA SER A 160 7.85 0.10 11.15
C SER A 160 7.62 1.42 10.42
N PHE A 161 7.20 2.43 11.19
CA PHE A 161 6.99 3.81 10.72
C PHE A 161 7.88 4.80 11.45
N ASP A 162 8.97 4.34 12.05
CA ASP A 162 9.91 5.18 12.84
C ASP A 162 10.57 6.27 11.98
N ASP A 163 10.69 6.03 10.67
CA ASP A 163 11.19 7.02 9.70
C ASP A 163 10.15 8.08 9.31
N PHE A 164 8.91 7.95 9.79
CA PHE A 164 7.88 8.95 9.56
C PHE A 164 7.85 9.97 10.69
N ILE A 165 7.94 11.25 10.34
CA ILE A 165 7.86 12.37 11.27
C ILE A 165 6.72 13.31 10.88
N PHE A 166 6.16 14.02 11.84
CA PHE A 166 5.24 15.12 11.54
C PHE A 166 6.01 16.33 11.03
N CYS A 167 5.54 16.90 9.92
CA CYS A 167 6.03 18.20 9.47
C CYS A 167 5.62 19.26 10.49
N GLU A 168 6.52 20.16 10.81
CA GLU A 168 6.17 21.37 11.55
C GLU A 168 5.12 22.15 10.74
N GLU A 169 4.07 22.63 11.41
CA GLU A 169 3.18 23.59 10.78
C GLU A 169 4.04 24.83 10.47
N ASP A 170 4.15 25.20 9.18
CA ASP A 170 4.73 26.49 8.82
C ASP A 170 3.99 27.54 9.64
N GLY A 171 4.65 28.01 10.69
CA GLY A 171 4.15 29.10 11.54
C GLY A 171 4.09 30.38 10.71
N ASN A 172 3.04 30.50 9.93
CA ASN A 172 2.70 31.78 9.31
C ASN A 172 1.47 32.31 10.02
N GLY A 173 1.77 33.37 10.75
CA GLY A 173 0.80 34.33 11.23
C GLY A 173 -0.04 34.93 10.12
#